data_56726cb234b88868c4ac2629bc855f64
#
_entry.id   56726cb234b88868c4ac2629bc855f64
#
_cell.length_a   1.000
_cell.length_b   1.000
_cell.length_c   1.000
_cell.angle_alpha   90.00
_cell.angle_beta   90.00
_cell.angle_gamma   90.00
#
_symmetry.space_group_name_H-M   'P 1'
#
loop_
_entity.id
_entity.type
_entity.pdbx_description
1 polymer ?
#
loop_
_entity_poly.entity_id
_entity_poly.type
_entity_poly.pdbx_seq_one_letter_code
_entity_poly.pdbx_strand_id
1 'polypeptide(L)'
;EALTLANVSQLLWSAQGVTHPDGWRTAPSAGAAFPLELYLVAGNVNGLAQGLYRYRADQHKLIQLGNKDLRADLAGAAPGQEWMKGSAIIIVIAAVYDPATRKYGQRGIRYAQMEVGHAAQNVYLQAASLNLGTALVGAFDDKRVKEVLKLPSGEQPLGLMPVGGR
;
A
#
# COMPACT_ATOMS: atom_id res chain seq x y z
N GLU A 1 -15.86 7.79 -8.98
CA GLU A 1 -16.69 6.60 -8.82
C GLU A 1 -16.28 5.83 -7.58
N ALA A 2 -17.26 5.24 -6.84
CA ALA A 2 -16.97 4.44 -5.66
C ALA A 2 -16.45 3.06 -6.04
N LEU A 3 -15.44 2.56 -5.31
CA LEU A 3 -15.04 1.16 -5.38
C LEU A 3 -15.95 0.31 -4.50
N THR A 4 -16.01 -0.99 -4.80
CA THR A 4 -16.62 -1.96 -3.89
C THR A 4 -15.58 -2.50 -2.89
N LEU A 5 -16.05 -3.01 -1.75
CA LEU A 5 -15.16 -3.70 -0.81
C LEU A 5 -14.45 -4.90 -1.46
N ALA A 6 -15.10 -5.58 -2.41
CA ALA A 6 -14.50 -6.66 -3.18
C ALA A 6 -13.33 -6.17 -4.06
N ASN A 7 -13.45 -4.99 -4.68
CA ASN A 7 -12.34 -4.39 -5.43
C ASN A 7 -11.15 -4.13 -4.51
N VAL A 8 -11.39 -3.52 -3.34
CA VAL A 8 -10.36 -3.23 -2.34
C VAL A 8 -9.67 -4.52 -1.86
N SER A 9 -10.46 -5.54 -1.52
CA SER A 9 -9.98 -6.85 -1.11
C SER A 9 -9.03 -7.46 -2.15
N GLN A 10 -9.44 -7.44 -3.41
CA GLN A 10 -8.69 -8.03 -4.51
C GLN A 10 -7.38 -7.26 -4.78
N LEU A 11 -7.41 -5.93 -4.73
CA LEU A 11 -6.22 -5.09 -4.91
C LEU A 11 -5.18 -5.33 -3.80
N LEU A 12 -5.59 -5.36 -2.54
CA LEU A 12 -4.69 -5.61 -1.42
C LEU A 12 -4.13 -7.03 -1.45
N TRP A 13 -4.97 -8.01 -1.77
CA TRP A 13 -4.52 -9.41 -1.91
C TRP A 13 -3.51 -9.55 -3.04
N SER A 14 -3.73 -8.90 -4.18
CA SER A 14 -2.79 -8.95 -5.31
C SER A 14 -1.39 -8.43 -4.93
N ALA A 15 -1.31 -7.45 -4.04
CA ALA A 15 -0.05 -6.87 -3.60
C ALA A 15 0.74 -7.78 -2.64
N GLN A 16 0.07 -8.36 -1.63
CA GLN A 16 0.73 -9.07 -0.53
C GLN A 16 -0.05 -10.28 0.01
N GLY A 17 -1.07 -10.75 -0.71
CA GLY A 17 -1.90 -11.88 -0.26
C GLY A 17 -1.08 -13.14 -0.05
N VAL A 18 -1.41 -13.91 1.00
CA VAL A 18 -0.79 -15.20 1.27
C VAL A 18 -1.37 -16.25 0.32
N THR A 19 -0.50 -16.94 -0.40
CA THR A 19 -0.88 -17.91 -1.46
C THR A 19 -0.59 -19.36 -1.08
N HIS A 20 0.15 -19.60 0.01
CA HIS A 20 0.55 -20.93 0.42
C HIS A 20 0.59 -21.05 1.96
N PRO A 21 0.32 -22.23 2.53
CA PRO A 21 0.39 -22.45 3.99
C PRO A 21 1.73 -22.07 4.62
N ASP A 22 2.85 -22.17 3.87
CA ASP A 22 4.18 -21.76 4.31
C ASP A 22 4.36 -20.23 4.37
N GLY A 23 3.30 -19.46 4.06
CA GLY A 23 3.31 -18.01 4.14
C GLY A 23 3.84 -17.29 2.89
N TRP A 24 4.02 -17.99 1.78
CA TRP A 24 4.39 -17.35 0.51
C TRP A 24 3.27 -16.42 0.05
N ARG A 25 3.66 -15.36 -0.64
CA ARG A 25 2.75 -14.28 -1.05
C ARG A 25 2.69 -14.12 -2.56
N THR A 26 1.74 -13.32 -3.01
CA THR A 26 1.55 -12.96 -4.43
C THR A 26 2.77 -12.25 -5.03
N ALA A 27 3.53 -11.49 -4.22
CA ALA A 27 4.78 -10.85 -4.65
C ALA A 27 5.98 -11.60 -4.08
N PRO A 28 7.06 -11.82 -4.87
CA PRO A 28 8.27 -12.46 -4.38
C PRO A 28 9.01 -11.55 -3.41
N SER A 29 9.64 -12.16 -2.40
CA SER A 29 10.44 -11.47 -1.39
C SER A 29 11.79 -12.14 -1.23
N ALA A 30 12.87 -11.38 -1.22
CA ALA A 30 14.22 -11.90 -1.01
C ALA A 30 14.29 -12.63 0.34
N GLY A 31 14.66 -13.93 0.27
CA GLY A 31 14.74 -14.78 1.44
C GLY A 31 13.45 -14.94 2.23
N ALA A 32 12.30 -14.72 1.61
CA ALA A 32 10.98 -14.74 2.26
C ALA A 32 10.91 -13.81 3.50
N ALA A 33 11.61 -12.69 3.47
CA ALA A 33 11.63 -11.74 4.58
C ALA A 33 10.34 -10.93 4.71
N PHE A 34 9.62 -10.71 3.61
CA PHE A 34 8.36 -9.98 3.54
C PHE A 34 8.35 -8.67 4.34
N PRO A 35 9.24 -7.72 4.01
CA PRO A 35 9.40 -6.48 4.76
C PRO A 35 8.29 -5.45 4.52
N LEU A 36 7.39 -5.67 3.57
CA LEU A 36 6.38 -4.68 3.20
C LEU A 36 5.18 -4.70 4.15
N GLU A 37 4.72 -3.49 4.45
CA GLU A 37 3.47 -3.22 5.16
C GLU A 37 2.54 -2.41 4.25
N LEU A 38 1.27 -2.81 4.19
CA LEU A 38 0.28 -2.10 3.39
C LEU A 38 -0.70 -1.36 4.28
N TYR A 39 -0.96 -0.10 3.93
CA TYR A 39 -2.02 0.72 4.48
C TYR A 39 -3.01 1.10 3.39
N LEU A 40 -4.24 1.30 3.79
CA LEU A 40 -5.32 1.75 2.93
C LEU A 40 -5.88 3.05 3.49
N VAL A 41 -5.85 4.11 2.71
CA VAL A 41 -6.67 5.30 2.94
C VAL A 41 -7.93 5.17 2.11
N ALA A 42 -9.04 4.90 2.76
CA ALA A 42 -10.35 4.76 2.14
C ALA A 42 -11.10 6.07 2.18
N GLY A 43 -11.57 6.52 1.01
CA GLY A 43 -12.38 7.72 0.90
C GLY A 43 -13.76 7.45 0.31
N ASN A 44 -13.84 6.69 -0.78
CA ASN A 44 -15.10 6.41 -1.46
C ASN A 44 -15.20 4.91 -1.81
N VAL A 45 -15.62 4.12 -0.83
CA VAL A 45 -15.77 2.66 -0.96
C VAL A 45 -17.14 2.23 -0.44
N ASN A 46 -17.91 1.53 -1.26
CA ASN A 46 -19.17 0.94 -0.84
C ASN A 46 -18.89 -0.23 0.11
N GLY A 47 -19.47 -0.18 1.31
CA GLY A 47 -19.30 -1.23 2.32
C GLY A 47 -18.06 -1.07 3.22
N LEU A 48 -17.32 0.05 3.10
CA LEU A 48 -16.21 0.38 3.99
C LEU A 48 -16.29 1.85 4.38
N ALA A 49 -16.23 2.14 5.68
CA ALA A 49 -16.19 3.51 6.16
C ALA A 49 -14.91 4.22 5.69
N GLN A 50 -14.99 5.53 5.48
CA GLN A 50 -13.77 6.30 5.22
C GLN A 50 -12.82 6.22 6.41
N GLY A 51 -11.50 6.27 6.14
CA GLY A 51 -10.50 6.22 7.19
C GLY A 51 -9.19 5.60 6.76
N LEU A 52 -8.32 5.42 7.75
CA LEU A 52 -7.04 4.75 7.62
C LEU A 52 -7.13 3.33 8.15
N TYR A 53 -6.64 2.38 7.37
CA TYR A 53 -6.62 0.96 7.71
C TYR A 53 -5.23 0.37 7.49
N ARG A 54 -4.87 -0.62 8.31
CA ARG A 54 -3.74 -1.52 8.05
C ARG A 54 -4.24 -2.84 7.49
N TYR A 55 -3.62 -3.31 6.42
CA TYR A 55 -3.91 -4.63 5.85
C TYR A 55 -3.11 -5.71 6.56
N ARG A 56 -3.78 -6.73 7.04
CA ARG A 56 -3.18 -7.94 7.62
C ARG A 56 -3.27 -9.08 6.60
N ALA A 57 -2.16 -9.31 5.89
CA ALA A 57 -2.10 -10.32 4.84
C ALA A 57 -2.31 -11.75 5.36
N ASP A 58 -1.80 -12.05 6.56
CA ASP A 58 -1.94 -13.35 7.22
C ASP A 58 -3.39 -13.75 7.53
N GLN A 59 -4.27 -12.78 7.69
CA GLN A 59 -5.69 -12.99 8.01
C GLN A 59 -6.61 -12.43 6.93
N HIS A 60 -6.04 -11.84 5.89
CA HIS A 60 -6.77 -11.15 4.81
C HIS A 60 -7.85 -10.21 5.35
N LYS A 61 -7.45 -9.31 6.24
CA LYS A 61 -8.37 -8.35 6.86
C LYS A 61 -7.79 -6.94 6.98
N LEU A 62 -8.69 -5.99 7.15
CA LEU A 62 -8.37 -4.59 7.46
C LEU A 62 -8.57 -4.33 8.96
N ILE A 63 -7.61 -3.61 9.55
CA ILE A 63 -7.72 -3.08 10.90
C ILE A 63 -7.83 -1.56 10.78
N GLN A 64 -8.91 -0.97 11.26
CA GLN A 64 -9.09 0.46 11.26
C GLN A 64 -8.17 1.12 12.29
N LEU A 65 -7.40 2.10 11.84
CA LEU A 65 -6.48 2.89 12.68
C LEU A 65 -7.01 4.31 12.94
N GLY A 66 -7.90 4.80 12.08
CA GLY A 66 -8.50 6.12 12.19
C GLY A 66 -9.69 6.27 11.26
N ASN A 67 -10.51 7.29 11.50
CA ASN A 67 -11.76 7.53 10.77
C ASN A 67 -11.71 8.77 9.86
N LYS A 68 -10.55 9.42 9.76
CA LYS A 68 -10.37 10.59 8.90
C LYS A 68 -10.01 10.18 7.47
N ASP A 69 -10.62 10.84 6.49
CA ASP A 69 -10.16 10.76 5.10
C ASP A 69 -8.84 11.52 4.94
N LEU A 70 -7.77 10.81 4.67
CA LEU A 70 -6.40 11.36 4.57
C LEU A 70 -5.93 11.55 3.13
N ARG A 71 -6.79 11.36 2.12
CA ARG A 71 -6.39 11.46 0.70
C ARG A 71 -5.86 12.85 0.36
N ALA A 72 -6.52 13.90 0.85
CA ALA A 72 -6.07 15.28 0.64
C ALA A 72 -4.76 15.59 1.36
N ASP A 73 -4.57 15.05 2.58
CA ASP A 73 -3.34 15.24 3.35
C ASP A 73 -2.16 14.54 2.65
N LEU A 74 -2.35 13.33 2.11
CA LEU A 74 -1.33 12.62 1.33
C LEU A 74 -1.02 13.32 0.01
N ALA A 75 -2.03 13.82 -0.70
CA ALA A 75 -1.82 14.62 -1.91
C ALA A 75 -1.01 15.88 -1.61
N GLY A 76 -1.26 16.54 -0.48
CA GLY A 76 -0.49 17.70 -0.01
C GLY A 76 0.97 17.36 0.38
N ALA A 77 1.27 16.09 0.65
CA ALA A 77 2.64 15.62 0.90
C ALA A 77 3.39 15.23 -0.40
N ALA A 78 2.72 15.22 -1.55
CA ALA A 78 3.26 14.82 -2.85
C ALA A 78 3.10 15.95 -3.86
N PRO A 79 4.03 16.93 -3.92
CA PRO A 79 3.96 18.09 -4.81
C PRO A 79 3.79 17.66 -6.28
N GLY A 80 2.85 18.31 -6.98
CA GLY A 80 2.53 17.97 -8.37
C GLY A 80 1.62 16.73 -8.53
N GLN A 81 1.14 16.15 -7.42
CA GLN A 81 0.28 14.96 -7.43
C GLN A 81 -1.10 15.24 -6.80
N GLU A 82 -1.59 16.48 -6.90
CA GLU A 82 -2.85 16.90 -6.29
C GLU A 82 -4.07 16.10 -6.78
N TRP A 83 -3.98 15.51 -7.95
CA TRP A 83 -5.00 14.64 -8.53
C TRP A 83 -5.31 13.41 -7.65
N MET A 84 -4.36 12.97 -6.81
CA MET A 84 -4.53 11.82 -5.92
C MET A 84 -5.75 11.96 -4.99
N LYS A 85 -6.08 13.19 -4.57
CA LYS A 85 -7.24 13.46 -3.69
C LYS A 85 -8.59 13.05 -4.32
N GLY A 86 -8.65 12.97 -5.64
CA GLY A 86 -9.83 12.55 -6.39
C GLY A 86 -10.00 11.04 -6.55
N SER A 87 -8.99 10.25 -6.18
CA SER A 87 -9.08 8.78 -6.21
C SER A 87 -10.07 8.24 -5.18
N ALA A 88 -10.59 7.03 -5.37
CA ALA A 88 -11.49 6.41 -4.39
C ALA A 88 -10.74 5.95 -3.13
N ILE A 89 -9.52 5.44 -3.32
CA ILE A 89 -8.63 4.99 -2.25
C ILE A 89 -7.18 5.37 -2.58
N ILE A 90 -6.31 5.33 -1.56
CA ILE A 90 -4.86 5.31 -1.75
C ILE A 90 -4.29 4.11 -1.00
N ILE A 91 -3.62 3.20 -1.72
CA ILE A 91 -2.83 2.13 -1.11
C ILE A 91 -1.44 2.70 -0.82
N VAL A 92 -0.98 2.58 0.41
CA VAL A 92 0.37 2.98 0.82
C VAL A 92 1.21 1.75 1.03
N ILE A 93 2.35 1.69 0.34
CA ILE A 93 3.33 0.63 0.51
C ILE A 93 4.47 1.18 1.35
N ALA A 94 4.61 0.65 2.56
CA ALA A 94 5.70 0.96 3.48
C ALA A 94 6.57 -0.27 3.67
N ALA A 95 7.78 -0.09 4.20
CA ALA A 95 8.68 -1.18 4.52
C ALA A 95 9.24 -1.06 5.93
N VAL A 96 9.34 -2.21 6.60
CA VAL A 96 10.19 -2.43 7.77
C VAL A 96 11.46 -3.11 7.25
N TYR A 97 12.57 -2.39 7.19
CA TYR A 97 13.81 -2.95 6.61
C TYR A 97 14.45 -4.06 7.44
N ASP A 98 14.19 -4.07 8.74
CA ASP A 98 14.86 -4.93 9.70
C ASP A 98 14.87 -6.43 9.31
N PRO A 99 13.76 -7.06 8.89
CA PRO A 99 13.78 -8.48 8.48
C PRO A 99 14.75 -8.76 7.32
N ALA A 100 14.85 -7.84 6.37
CA ALA A 100 15.73 -7.99 5.21
C ALA A 100 17.19 -7.66 5.56
N THR A 101 17.42 -6.62 6.37
CA THR A 101 18.79 -6.21 6.75
C THR A 101 19.44 -7.17 7.73
N ARG A 102 18.69 -7.82 8.60
CA ARG A 102 19.21 -8.93 9.43
C ARG A 102 19.80 -10.06 8.59
N LYS A 103 19.18 -10.35 7.46
CA LYS A 103 19.59 -11.45 6.58
C LYS A 103 20.66 -11.04 5.57
N TYR A 104 20.60 -9.81 5.04
CA TYR A 104 21.39 -9.37 3.90
C TYR A 104 22.23 -8.10 4.16
N GLY A 105 22.28 -7.61 5.41
CA GLY A 105 22.95 -6.34 5.74
C GLY A 105 22.30 -5.18 4.98
N GLN A 106 23.08 -4.17 4.63
CA GLN A 106 22.60 -2.98 3.93
C GLN A 106 21.96 -3.28 2.56
N ARG A 107 22.34 -4.39 1.94
CA ARG A 107 21.72 -4.81 0.67
C ARG A 107 20.24 -5.17 0.84
N GLY A 108 19.81 -5.55 2.04
CA GLY A 108 18.40 -5.81 2.35
C GLY A 108 17.48 -4.61 2.09
N ILE A 109 17.98 -3.38 2.24
CA ILE A 109 17.23 -2.15 1.89
C ILE A 109 16.90 -2.13 0.41
N ARG A 110 17.88 -2.39 -0.46
CA ARG A 110 17.68 -2.48 -1.91
C ARG A 110 16.66 -3.54 -2.27
N TYR A 111 16.73 -4.72 -1.63
CA TYR A 111 15.80 -5.81 -1.90
C TYR A 111 14.36 -5.46 -1.51
N ALA A 112 14.16 -4.79 -0.38
CA ALA A 112 12.84 -4.29 0.03
C ALA A 112 12.31 -3.25 -0.97
N GLN A 113 13.15 -2.35 -1.46
CA GLN A 113 12.76 -1.35 -2.48
C GLN A 113 12.38 -1.99 -3.82
N MET A 114 13.11 -3.04 -4.24
CA MET A 114 12.73 -3.82 -5.43
C MET A 114 11.37 -4.51 -5.23
N GLU A 115 11.11 -5.03 -4.05
CA GLU A 115 9.85 -5.70 -3.72
C GLU A 115 8.64 -4.76 -3.78
N VAL A 116 8.81 -3.47 -3.48
CA VAL A 116 7.77 -2.46 -3.70
C VAL A 116 7.32 -2.45 -5.16
N GLY A 117 8.27 -2.52 -6.10
CA GLY A 117 7.95 -2.61 -7.53
C GLY A 117 7.18 -3.89 -7.87
N HIS A 118 7.53 -5.03 -7.26
CA HIS A 118 6.80 -6.29 -7.45
C HIS A 118 5.35 -6.18 -6.99
N ALA A 119 5.13 -5.68 -5.77
CA ALA A 119 3.79 -5.51 -5.21
C ALA A 119 2.98 -4.47 -6.01
N ALA A 120 3.59 -3.34 -6.36
CA ALA A 120 2.95 -2.30 -7.16
C ALA A 120 2.54 -2.82 -8.54
N GLN A 121 3.38 -3.61 -9.22
CA GLN A 121 3.03 -4.19 -10.52
C GLN A 121 1.83 -5.13 -10.41
N ASN A 122 1.72 -5.91 -9.35
CA ASN A 122 0.55 -6.74 -9.12
C ASN A 122 -0.72 -5.90 -8.97
N VAL A 123 -0.64 -4.77 -8.25
CA VAL A 123 -1.77 -3.82 -8.14
C VAL A 123 -2.14 -3.23 -9.50
N TYR A 124 -1.16 -2.87 -10.35
CA TYR A 124 -1.43 -2.39 -11.71
C TYR A 124 -2.21 -3.42 -12.53
N LEU A 125 -1.75 -4.67 -12.52
CA LEU A 125 -2.40 -5.75 -13.28
C LEU A 125 -3.82 -6.03 -12.75
N GLN A 126 -3.97 -6.06 -11.43
CA GLN A 126 -5.28 -6.27 -10.81
C GLN A 126 -6.23 -5.09 -11.07
N ALA A 127 -5.76 -3.86 -10.95
CA ALA A 127 -6.56 -2.68 -11.26
C ALA A 127 -7.03 -2.71 -12.72
N ALA A 128 -6.14 -3.03 -13.66
CA ALA A 128 -6.49 -3.17 -15.06
C ALA A 128 -7.58 -4.21 -15.30
N SER A 129 -7.50 -5.38 -14.64
CA SER A 129 -8.51 -6.45 -14.75
C SER A 129 -9.88 -6.05 -14.18
N LEU A 130 -9.90 -5.11 -13.24
CA LEU A 130 -11.11 -4.56 -12.62
C LEU A 130 -11.62 -3.28 -13.34
N ASN A 131 -11.02 -2.91 -14.48
CA ASN A 131 -11.29 -1.67 -15.20
C ASN A 131 -11.08 -0.41 -14.34
N LEU A 132 -10.08 -0.45 -13.45
CA LEU A 132 -9.67 0.66 -12.59
C LEU A 132 -8.35 1.26 -13.07
N GLY A 133 -8.12 2.53 -12.71
CA GLY A 133 -6.88 3.24 -12.94
C GLY A 133 -6.06 3.36 -11.65
N THR A 134 -4.73 3.27 -11.78
CA THR A 134 -3.78 3.51 -10.69
C THR A 134 -2.44 3.99 -11.24
N ALA A 135 -1.65 4.63 -10.39
CA ALA A 135 -0.26 4.96 -10.66
C ALA A 135 0.57 4.85 -9.37
N LEU A 136 1.82 4.41 -9.49
CA LEU A 136 2.75 4.41 -8.36
C LEU A 136 3.41 5.79 -8.26
N VAL A 137 3.15 6.49 -7.17
CA VAL A 137 3.77 7.78 -6.84
C VAL A 137 4.88 7.54 -5.84
N GLY A 138 6.12 7.89 -6.25
CA GLY A 138 7.31 7.84 -5.40
C GLY A 138 7.82 9.24 -5.00
N ALA A 139 7.31 10.30 -5.64
CA ALA A 139 7.71 11.68 -5.38
C ALA A 139 6.82 12.30 -4.29
N PHE A 140 7.22 12.14 -3.04
CA PHE A 140 6.54 12.71 -1.88
C PHE A 140 7.54 13.02 -0.77
N ASP A 141 7.12 13.83 0.19
CA ASP A 141 7.87 14.10 1.42
C ASP A 141 7.65 12.93 2.40
N ASP A 142 8.69 12.10 2.59
CA ASP A 142 8.65 10.91 3.44
C ASP A 142 8.24 11.24 4.88
N LYS A 143 8.80 12.31 5.43
CA LYS A 143 8.52 12.72 6.82
C LYS A 143 7.06 13.10 6.97
N ARG A 144 6.53 13.88 6.03
CA ARG A 144 5.13 14.31 6.06
C ARG A 144 4.17 13.15 5.88
N VAL A 145 4.46 12.20 4.99
CA VAL A 145 3.65 10.97 4.83
C VAL A 145 3.65 10.16 6.13
N LYS A 146 4.81 9.99 6.79
CA LYS A 146 4.91 9.32 8.09
C LYS A 146 4.05 9.99 9.16
N GLU A 147 4.07 11.32 9.21
CA GLU A 147 3.27 12.12 10.15
C GLU A 147 1.77 11.98 9.88
N VAL A 148 1.35 12.10 8.62
CA VAL A 148 -0.07 11.97 8.20
C VAL A 148 -0.63 10.61 8.58
N LEU A 149 0.12 9.54 8.31
CA LEU A 149 -0.31 8.16 8.58
C LEU A 149 0.00 7.70 9.99
N LYS A 150 0.75 8.48 10.77
CA LYS A 150 1.27 8.09 12.10
C LYS A 150 1.99 6.75 12.06
N LEU A 151 2.84 6.55 11.05
CA LEU A 151 3.59 5.31 10.89
C LEU A 151 4.52 5.08 12.10
N PRO A 152 4.68 3.82 12.55
CA PRO A 152 5.72 3.46 13.52
C PRO A 152 7.10 3.94 13.07
N SER A 153 8.00 4.24 14.00
CA SER A 153 9.32 4.80 13.71
C SER A 153 10.19 3.93 12.80
N GLY A 154 10.00 2.61 12.84
CA GLY A 154 10.72 1.63 12.02
C GLY A 154 10.15 1.43 10.62
N GLU A 155 9.05 2.08 10.26
CA GLU A 155 8.43 1.95 8.94
C GLU A 155 8.76 3.13 8.04
N GLN A 156 9.10 2.85 6.79
CA GLN A 156 9.42 3.85 5.76
C GLN A 156 8.37 3.79 4.65
N PRO A 157 7.67 4.89 4.32
CA PRO A 157 6.78 4.92 3.17
C PRO A 157 7.63 4.89 1.89
N LEU A 158 7.29 4.02 0.95
CA LEU A 158 8.04 3.85 -0.30
C LEU A 158 7.21 4.11 -1.55
N GLY A 159 5.90 4.02 -1.46
CA GLY A 159 5.02 4.27 -2.59
C GLY A 159 3.58 4.56 -2.18
N LEU A 160 2.94 5.43 -2.94
CA LEU A 160 1.52 5.75 -2.82
C LEU A 160 0.85 5.33 -4.13
N MET A 161 -0.21 4.52 -4.05
CA MET A 161 -0.97 4.07 -5.20
C MET A 161 -2.43 4.51 -5.08
N PRO A 162 -2.78 5.70 -5.59
CA PRO A 162 -4.17 6.10 -5.70
C PRO A 162 -4.88 5.20 -6.73
N VAL A 163 -6.10 4.76 -6.40
CA VAL A 163 -6.93 3.93 -7.29
C VAL A 163 -8.31 4.55 -7.43
N GLY A 164 -8.81 4.57 -8.66
CA GLY A 164 -10.14 5.09 -8.99
C GLY A 164 -10.68 4.49 -10.27
N GLY A 165 -11.88 4.90 -10.68
CA GLY A 165 -12.42 4.60 -12.00
C GLY A 165 -11.54 5.21 -13.10
N ARG A 166 -11.51 4.55 -14.27
CA ARG A 166 -10.88 5.07 -15.50
C ARG A 166 -11.75 6.12 -16.15
#